data_5e57af621655393c498ab4c7c884b0c2
#
_entry.id   5e57af621655393c498ab4c7c884b0c2
#
_cell.length_a   1.000
_cell.length_b   1.000
_cell.length_c   1.000
_cell.angle_alpha   90.00
_cell.angle_beta   90.00
_cell.angle_gamma   90.00
#
_symmetry.space_group_name_H-M   'P 1'
#
loop_
_entity.id
_entity.type
_entity.pdbx_description
1 polymer ?
#
loop_
_entity_poly.entity_id
_entity_poly.type
_entity_poly.pdbx_seq_one_letter_code
_entity_poly.pdbx_strand_id
1 'polypeptide(L)'
;IHNSGYQFKYILNQMYCTSDVMQVSNNIGLYTLVMKRPNKPKVLFANKDNDLNIENEDINNFVRFVEENNCHGVFVSQNSGISSKPNYHIDYFNGNIIVYIQNTDYSQDKIKIAIDIIDNLSVKLQDFNKQNDENTIPVSVLNDINKEYQLFISQKEALIGVYKECQ
;
A
#
# COMPACT_ATOMS: atom_id res chain seq x y z
N ILE A 1 -25.16 -1.64 9.00
CA ILE A 1 -24.08 -2.56 8.61
C ILE A 1 -23.08 -1.78 7.78
N HIS A 2 -21.87 -1.74 8.23
CA HIS A 2 -20.79 -1.02 7.57
C HIS A 2 -20.21 -1.87 6.43
N ASN A 3 -20.45 -1.45 5.18
CA ASN A 3 -19.94 -2.13 3.99
C ASN A 3 -18.63 -1.49 3.47
N SER A 4 -17.72 -1.17 4.39
CA SER A 4 -16.45 -0.51 4.07
C SER A 4 -15.59 -1.31 3.07
N GLY A 5 -15.62 -2.64 3.19
CA GLY A 5 -14.91 -3.51 2.27
C GLY A 5 -15.44 -3.45 0.84
N TYR A 6 -16.75 -3.44 0.68
CA TYR A 6 -17.38 -3.27 -0.63
C TYR A 6 -17.10 -1.89 -1.24
N GLN A 7 -17.10 -0.86 -0.41
CA GLN A 7 -16.75 0.49 -0.85
C GLN A 7 -15.31 0.54 -1.38
N PHE A 8 -14.38 -0.07 -0.68
CA PHE A 8 -12.98 -0.12 -1.10
C PHE A 8 -12.81 -0.89 -2.40
N LYS A 9 -13.43 -2.05 -2.52
CA LYS A 9 -13.43 -2.85 -3.75
C LYS A 9 -14.00 -2.06 -4.93
N TYR A 10 -15.11 -1.37 -4.71
CA TYR A 10 -15.74 -0.52 -5.73
C TYR A 10 -14.78 0.57 -6.21
N ILE A 11 -14.11 1.24 -5.29
CA ILE A 11 -13.14 2.30 -5.63
C ILE A 11 -11.99 1.75 -6.47
N LEU A 12 -11.42 0.60 -6.08
CA LEU A 12 -10.36 -0.02 -6.87
C LEU A 12 -10.81 -0.39 -8.28
N ASN A 13 -12.02 -0.91 -8.43
CA ASN A 13 -12.60 -1.22 -9.73
C ASN A 13 -12.84 0.03 -10.58
N GLN A 14 -13.18 1.15 -9.96
CA GLN A 14 -13.32 2.43 -10.65
C GLN A 14 -11.96 2.98 -11.12
N MET A 15 -10.94 2.87 -10.28
CA MET A 15 -9.60 3.38 -10.58
C MET A 15 -8.88 2.53 -11.63
N TYR A 16 -9.09 1.22 -11.60
CA TYR A 16 -8.37 0.24 -12.44
C TYR A 16 -9.36 -0.68 -13.13
N CYS A 17 -10.07 -0.15 -14.13
CA CYS A 17 -11.20 -0.83 -14.77
C CYS A 17 -10.82 -2.10 -15.55
N THR A 18 -9.53 -2.29 -15.88
CA THR A 18 -9.04 -3.52 -16.52
C THR A 18 -8.44 -4.51 -15.53
N SER A 19 -8.55 -4.23 -14.23
CA SER A 19 -8.04 -5.11 -13.18
C SER A 19 -9.08 -6.13 -12.74
N ASP A 20 -8.59 -7.19 -12.12
CA ASP A 20 -9.39 -8.18 -11.41
C ASP A 20 -9.17 -7.98 -9.91
N VAL A 21 -10.21 -7.57 -9.19
CA VAL A 21 -10.18 -7.32 -7.74
C VAL A 21 -11.06 -8.35 -7.05
N MET A 22 -10.47 -9.17 -6.19
CA MET A 22 -11.17 -10.24 -5.49
C MET A 22 -10.91 -10.17 -3.99
N GLN A 23 -11.94 -10.51 -3.21
CA GLN A 23 -11.78 -10.71 -1.78
C GLN A 23 -10.98 -11.99 -1.52
N VAL A 24 -10.02 -11.92 -0.60
CA VAL A 24 -9.19 -13.05 -0.21
C VAL A 24 -9.57 -13.47 1.21
N SER A 25 -9.88 -14.74 1.40
CA SER A 25 -10.13 -15.28 2.74
C SER A 25 -8.85 -15.32 3.55
N ASN A 26 -8.94 -14.97 4.83
CA ASN A 26 -7.82 -15.00 5.75
C ASN A 26 -8.30 -15.33 7.16
N ASN A 27 -7.34 -15.63 8.04
CA ASN A 27 -7.57 -15.91 9.46
C ASN A 27 -7.04 -14.79 10.38
N ILE A 28 -6.73 -13.62 9.81
CA ILE A 28 -6.10 -12.52 10.56
C ILE A 28 -7.09 -11.44 10.99
N GLY A 29 -8.38 -11.62 10.70
CA GLY A 29 -9.42 -10.67 11.12
C GLY A 29 -9.44 -9.35 10.36
N LEU A 30 -8.77 -9.26 9.21
CA LEU A 30 -8.75 -8.07 8.36
C LEU A 30 -9.58 -8.30 7.09
N TYR A 31 -10.15 -7.22 6.56
CA TYR A 31 -10.76 -7.27 5.23
C TYR A 31 -9.65 -7.16 4.18
N THR A 32 -9.48 -8.20 3.38
CA THR A 32 -8.38 -8.28 2.41
C THR A 32 -8.88 -8.50 1.00
N LEU A 33 -8.22 -7.79 0.07
CA LEU A 33 -8.46 -7.88 -1.36
C LEU A 33 -7.14 -8.17 -2.08
N VAL A 34 -7.22 -8.83 -3.22
CA VAL A 34 -6.11 -8.94 -4.15
C VAL A 34 -6.49 -8.27 -5.46
N MET A 35 -5.58 -7.46 -6.00
CA MET A 35 -5.73 -6.81 -7.30
C MET A 35 -4.70 -7.37 -8.27
N LYS A 36 -5.20 -7.89 -9.39
CA LYS A 36 -4.37 -8.37 -10.51
C LYS A 36 -4.59 -7.44 -11.70
N ARG A 37 -3.50 -6.87 -12.21
CA ARG A 37 -3.53 -5.98 -13.37
C ARG A 37 -2.63 -6.52 -14.47
N PRO A 38 -2.97 -6.31 -15.76
CA PRO A 38 -2.09 -6.72 -16.86
C PRO A 38 -0.70 -6.07 -16.75
N ASN A 39 0.34 -6.88 -16.85
CA ASN A 39 1.74 -6.45 -16.85
C ASN A 39 2.19 -5.63 -15.63
N LYS A 40 1.50 -5.77 -14.51
CA LYS A 40 1.83 -5.11 -13.24
C LYS A 40 1.93 -6.14 -12.12
N PRO A 41 2.66 -5.84 -11.05
CA PRO A 41 2.72 -6.75 -9.92
C PRO A 41 1.35 -6.88 -9.25
N LYS A 42 1.09 -8.06 -8.72
CA LYS A 42 -0.09 -8.34 -7.91
C LYS A 42 0.04 -7.62 -6.56
N VAL A 43 -1.05 -7.03 -6.09
CA VAL A 43 -1.08 -6.27 -4.85
C VAL A 43 -2.17 -6.79 -3.93
N LEU A 44 -1.80 -7.11 -2.70
CA LEU A 44 -2.73 -7.39 -1.60
C LEU A 44 -3.06 -6.10 -0.86
N PHE A 45 -4.33 -5.94 -0.49
CA PHE A 45 -4.79 -4.83 0.33
C PHE A 45 -5.41 -5.36 1.62
N ALA A 46 -5.07 -4.74 2.76
CA ALA A 46 -5.88 -4.81 3.96
C ALA A 46 -6.57 -3.47 4.14
N ASN A 47 -7.87 -3.48 4.32
CA ASN A 47 -8.67 -2.29 4.55
C ASN A 47 -9.21 -2.30 5.97
N LYS A 48 -8.87 -1.29 6.77
CA LYS A 48 -9.41 -1.10 8.10
C LYS A 48 -10.13 0.23 8.18
N ASP A 49 -11.39 0.18 8.60
CA ASP A 49 -12.27 1.34 8.70
C ASP A 49 -12.84 1.42 10.12
N ASN A 50 -11.95 1.71 11.07
CA ASN A 50 -12.35 1.99 12.45
C ASN A 50 -11.70 3.29 12.93
N ASP A 51 -12.21 3.82 14.04
CA ASP A 51 -11.77 5.10 14.58
C ASP A 51 -10.59 4.97 15.55
N LEU A 52 -10.17 3.75 15.86
CA LEU A 52 -9.04 3.50 16.73
C LEU A 52 -7.76 3.34 15.92
N ASN A 53 -6.65 3.81 16.47
CA ASN A 53 -5.35 3.61 15.84
C ASN A 53 -5.06 2.13 15.59
N ILE A 54 -4.44 1.86 14.46
CA ILE A 54 -4.04 0.51 14.08
C ILE A 54 -2.84 0.11 14.94
N GLU A 55 -2.95 -1.03 15.58
CA GLU A 55 -1.93 -1.55 16.48
C GLU A 55 -0.93 -2.45 15.75
N ASN A 56 0.20 -2.70 16.39
CA ASN A 56 1.27 -3.52 15.83
C ASN A 56 0.83 -4.94 15.50
N GLU A 57 -0.13 -5.49 16.24
CA GLU A 57 -0.66 -6.83 15.98
C GLU A 57 -1.28 -6.94 14.58
N ASP A 58 -2.11 -5.97 14.20
CA ASP A 58 -2.72 -5.94 12.86
C ASP A 58 -1.66 -5.82 11.77
N ILE A 59 -0.66 -4.99 12.01
CA ILE A 59 0.45 -4.80 11.07
C ILE A 59 1.23 -6.11 10.91
N ASN A 60 1.60 -6.75 12.01
CA ASN A 60 2.35 -8.01 11.97
C ASN A 60 1.57 -9.13 11.29
N ASN A 61 0.27 -9.19 11.53
CA ASN A 61 -0.61 -10.16 10.88
C ASN A 61 -0.65 -9.93 9.36
N PHE A 62 -0.71 -8.67 8.94
CA PHE A 62 -0.70 -8.34 7.52
C PHE A 62 0.66 -8.63 6.86
N VAL A 63 1.76 -8.30 7.52
CA VAL A 63 3.11 -8.63 7.03
C VAL A 63 3.24 -10.13 6.77
N ARG A 64 2.81 -10.94 7.73
CA ARG A 64 2.84 -12.39 7.60
C ARG A 64 1.98 -12.86 6.41
N PHE A 65 0.80 -12.29 6.26
CA PHE A 65 -0.11 -12.62 5.16
C PHE A 65 0.48 -12.26 3.80
N VAL A 66 1.16 -11.11 3.70
CA VAL A 66 1.91 -10.70 2.50
C VAL A 66 3.02 -11.69 2.19
N GLU A 67 3.80 -12.10 3.18
CA GLU A 67 4.88 -13.07 2.99
C GLU A 67 4.34 -14.44 2.54
N GLU A 68 3.29 -14.94 3.17
CA GLU A 68 2.66 -16.21 2.82
C GLU A 68 2.13 -16.23 1.38
N ASN A 69 1.62 -15.11 0.89
CA ASN A 69 1.11 -14.97 -0.47
C ASN A 69 2.18 -14.52 -1.47
N ASN A 70 3.35 -14.17 -1.00
CA ASN A 70 4.49 -13.74 -1.81
C ASN A 70 4.10 -12.68 -2.86
N CYS A 71 3.49 -11.61 -2.40
CA CYS A 71 3.12 -10.48 -3.24
C CYS A 71 3.25 -9.17 -2.46
N HIS A 72 3.24 -8.05 -3.17
CA HIS A 72 3.28 -6.73 -2.53
C HIS A 72 1.98 -6.44 -1.78
N GLY A 73 2.03 -5.54 -0.81
CA GLY A 73 0.88 -5.19 0.01
C GLY A 73 0.70 -3.69 0.23
N VAL A 74 -0.54 -3.28 0.41
CA VAL A 74 -0.91 -1.95 0.89
C VAL A 74 -1.80 -2.13 2.11
N PHE A 75 -1.38 -1.59 3.24
CA PHE A 75 -2.21 -1.53 4.45
C PHE A 75 -2.91 -0.19 4.49
N VAL A 76 -4.24 -0.19 4.45
CA VAL A 76 -5.05 1.02 4.37
C VAL A 76 -5.83 1.20 5.67
N SER A 77 -5.59 2.30 6.37
CA SER A 77 -6.42 2.78 7.46
C SER A 77 -7.23 3.96 6.96
N GLN A 78 -8.56 3.85 7.01
CA GLN A 78 -9.45 4.88 6.46
C GLN A 78 -9.64 6.05 7.42
N ASN A 79 -9.83 5.79 8.71
CA ASN A 79 -10.27 6.80 9.68
C ASN A 79 -9.29 7.03 10.83
N SER A 80 -8.14 6.38 10.82
CA SER A 80 -7.20 6.47 11.94
C SER A 80 -5.75 6.43 11.48
N GLY A 81 -4.85 6.73 12.42
CA GLY A 81 -3.41 6.57 12.23
C GLY A 81 -2.98 5.11 12.38
N ILE A 82 -1.76 4.85 11.97
CA ILE A 82 -1.11 3.54 12.14
C ILE A 82 0.06 3.72 13.10
N SER A 83 0.06 2.95 14.19
CA SER A 83 1.11 3.02 15.20
C SER A 83 2.49 2.76 14.60
N SER A 84 3.44 3.62 14.94
CA SER A 84 4.84 3.50 14.53
C SER A 84 5.12 3.61 13.03
N LYS A 85 4.12 4.00 12.22
CA LYS A 85 4.30 4.16 10.77
C LYS A 85 3.91 5.56 10.34
N PRO A 86 4.83 6.35 9.74
CA PRO A 86 4.45 7.56 9.02
C PRO A 86 3.52 7.25 7.85
N ASN A 87 2.78 8.23 7.36
CA ASN A 87 1.93 8.05 6.19
C ASN A 87 2.79 7.75 4.95
N TYR A 88 2.36 6.80 4.13
CA TYR A 88 3.10 6.27 2.98
C TYR A 88 4.45 5.64 3.35
N HIS A 89 4.58 5.12 4.58
CA HIS A 89 5.78 4.40 4.96
C HIS A 89 5.94 3.14 4.11
N ILE A 90 7.19 2.85 3.73
CA ILE A 90 7.54 1.69 2.90
C ILE A 90 8.36 0.72 3.74
N ASP A 91 7.92 -0.53 3.81
CA ASP A 91 8.69 -1.65 4.34
C ASP A 91 8.97 -2.66 3.23
N TYR A 92 9.99 -3.46 3.42
CA TYR A 92 10.41 -4.48 2.46
C TYR A 92 10.72 -5.77 3.20
N PHE A 93 10.03 -6.85 2.84
CA PHE A 93 10.18 -8.17 3.46
C PHE A 93 10.29 -9.24 2.38
N ASN A 94 11.45 -9.89 2.29
CA ASN A 94 11.68 -11.04 1.41
C ASN A 94 11.22 -10.83 -0.05
N GLY A 95 11.54 -9.69 -0.62
CA GLY A 95 11.18 -9.35 -1.99
C GLY A 95 9.82 -8.64 -2.12
N ASN A 96 9.08 -8.48 -1.03
CA ASN A 96 7.75 -7.88 -1.04
C ASN A 96 7.76 -6.48 -0.42
N ILE A 97 7.16 -5.55 -1.14
CA ILE A 97 7.00 -4.15 -0.71
C ILE A 97 5.68 -4.03 0.02
N ILE A 98 5.69 -3.35 1.17
CA ILE A 98 4.45 -2.98 1.87
C ILE A 98 4.43 -1.46 2.03
N VAL A 99 3.33 -0.84 1.61
CA VAL A 99 3.08 0.59 1.81
C VAL A 99 1.92 0.77 2.78
N TYR A 100 2.12 1.64 3.78
CA TYR A 100 1.10 1.94 4.80
C TYR A 100 0.52 3.31 4.54
N ILE A 101 -0.80 3.39 4.37
CA ILE A 101 -1.50 4.67 4.22
C ILE A 101 -2.55 4.82 5.32
N GLN A 102 -2.61 6.02 5.91
CA GLN A 102 -3.46 6.30 7.06
C GLN A 102 -4.32 7.54 6.82
N ASN A 103 -5.43 7.62 7.54
CA ASN A 103 -6.42 8.68 7.37
C ASN A 103 -6.78 8.88 5.89
N THR A 104 -6.97 7.77 5.21
CA THR A 104 -7.12 7.72 3.75
C THR A 104 -8.48 8.24 3.30
N ASP A 105 -9.52 7.99 4.12
CA ASP A 105 -10.90 8.44 3.87
C ASP A 105 -11.37 8.12 2.44
N TYR A 106 -11.03 6.91 1.96
CA TYR A 106 -11.39 6.42 0.63
C TYR A 106 -10.93 7.33 -0.52
N SER A 107 -9.92 8.17 -0.29
CA SER A 107 -9.35 9.06 -1.30
C SER A 107 -8.67 8.26 -2.41
N GLN A 108 -9.17 8.40 -3.63
CA GLN A 108 -8.57 7.77 -4.82
C GLN A 108 -7.14 8.25 -5.05
N ASP A 109 -6.87 9.53 -4.81
CA ASP A 109 -5.53 10.11 -4.97
C ASP A 109 -4.51 9.44 -4.03
N LYS A 110 -4.88 9.26 -2.76
CA LYS A 110 -4.01 8.62 -1.77
C LYS A 110 -3.77 7.14 -2.08
N ILE A 111 -4.81 6.44 -2.46
CA ILE A 111 -4.72 5.01 -2.86
C ILE A 111 -3.84 4.87 -4.09
N LYS A 112 -4.00 5.75 -5.08
CA LYS A 112 -3.19 5.76 -6.29
C LYS A 112 -1.71 5.98 -5.99
N ILE A 113 -1.39 6.90 -5.10
CA ILE A 113 0.00 7.16 -4.68
C ILE A 113 0.64 5.88 -4.13
N ALA A 114 -0.05 5.16 -3.26
CA ALA A 114 0.47 3.91 -2.69
C ALA A 114 0.73 2.85 -3.76
N ILE A 115 -0.18 2.69 -4.71
CA ILE A 115 -0.04 1.71 -5.81
C ILE A 115 1.08 2.14 -6.76
N ASP A 116 1.19 3.42 -7.07
CA ASP A 116 2.26 3.96 -7.92
C ASP A 116 3.65 3.76 -7.27
N ILE A 117 3.75 3.89 -5.96
CA ILE A 117 4.99 3.56 -5.22
C ILE A 117 5.38 2.10 -5.48
N ILE A 118 4.46 1.18 -5.32
CA ILE A 118 4.71 -0.25 -5.56
C ILE A 118 5.15 -0.48 -7.00
N ASP A 119 4.44 0.07 -7.97
CA ASP A 119 4.72 -0.13 -9.40
C ASP A 119 6.11 0.41 -9.78
N ASN A 120 6.48 1.56 -9.27
CA ASN A 120 7.77 2.18 -9.54
C ASN A 120 8.91 1.46 -8.82
N LEU A 121 8.74 1.20 -7.52
CA LEU A 121 9.78 0.63 -6.69
C LEU A 121 10.04 -0.85 -7.02
N SER A 122 9.01 -1.62 -7.37
CA SER A 122 9.16 -3.03 -7.69
C SER A 122 10.10 -3.27 -8.88
N VAL A 123 10.03 -2.43 -9.89
CA VAL A 123 10.93 -2.49 -11.05
C VAL A 123 12.37 -2.21 -10.63
N LYS A 124 12.59 -1.16 -9.85
CA LYS A 124 13.91 -0.77 -9.36
C LYS A 124 14.54 -1.86 -8.48
N LEU A 125 13.74 -2.48 -7.61
CA LEU A 125 14.23 -3.52 -6.70
C LEU A 125 14.50 -4.85 -7.43
N GLN A 126 13.76 -5.15 -8.47
CA GLN A 126 14.08 -6.31 -9.31
C GLN A 126 15.46 -6.18 -9.94
N ASP A 127 15.79 -5.02 -10.46
CA ASP A 127 17.10 -4.78 -11.05
C ASP A 127 18.22 -4.84 -10.00
N PHE A 128 18.00 -4.27 -8.83
CA PHE A 128 18.93 -4.33 -7.69
C PHE A 128 19.17 -5.79 -7.25
N ASN A 129 18.12 -6.57 -7.08
CA ASN A 129 18.20 -7.95 -6.62
C ASN A 129 18.88 -8.87 -7.64
N LYS A 130 18.68 -8.64 -8.93
CA LYS A 130 19.38 -9.37 -9.99
C LYS A 130 20.91 -9.16 -9.93
N GLN A 131 21.34 -7.95 -9.55
CA GLN A 131 22.76 -7.61 -9.45
C GLN A 131 23.41 -8.17 -8.18
N ASN A 132 22.65 -8.29 -7.08
CA ASN A 132 23.19 -8.63 -5.77
C ASN A 132 22.80 -10.02 -5.26
N ASP A 133 21.97 -10.74 -6.01
CA ASP A 133 21.49 -12.11 -5.69
C ASP A 133 20.86 -12.23 -4.28
N GLU A 134 20.28 -11.14 -3.78
CA GLU A 134 19.68 -11.07 -2.44
C GLU A 134 18.30 -10.42 -2.50
N ASN A 135 17.35 -11.01 -1.75
CA ASN A 135 16.01 -10.45 -1.55
C ASN A 135 15.93 -9.56 -0.30
N THR A 136 17.07 -9.03 0.14
CA THR A 136 17.16 -8.17 1.31
C THR A 136 17.73 -6.81 0.93
N ILE A 137 17.29 -5.78 1.67
CA ILE A 137 17.78 -4.41 1.51
C ILE A 137 18.36 -3.97 2.85
N PRO A 138 19.58 -3.39 2.88
CA PRO A 138 20.10 -2.80 4.11
C PRO A 138 19.15 -1.71 4.65
N VAL A 139 19.07 -1.62 5.99
CA VAL A 139 18.18 -0.65 6.66
C VAL A 139 18.48 0.79 6.20
N SER A 140 19.75 1.13 6.01
CA SER A 140 20.15 2.45 5.52
C SER A 140 19.57 2.77 4.13
N VAL A 141 19.58 1.77 3.23
CA VAL A 141 19.01 1.92 1.88
C VAL A 141 17.49 2.09 1.95
N LEU A 142 16.82 1.30 2.77
CA LEU A 142 15.36 1.43 2.98
C LEU A 142 15.00 2.80 3.56
N ASN A 143 15.78 3.31 4.49
CA ASN A 143 15.59 4.66 5.05
C ASN A 143 15.73 5.73 3.97
N ASP A 144 16.71 5.61 3.09
CA ASP A 144 16.91 6.54 1.97
C ASP A 144 15.74 6.48 0.98
N ILE A 145 15.25 5.28 0.67
CA ILE A 145 14.07 5.08 -0.17
C ILE A 145 12.86 5.80 0.44
N ASN A 146 12.62 5.61 1.74
CA ASN A 146 11.52 6.28 2.44
C ASN A 146 11.65 7.80 2.37
N LYS A 147 12.85 8.36 2.56
CA LYS A 147 13.08 9.81 2.48
C LYS A 147 12.80 10.36 1.09
N GLU A 148 13.26 9.69 0.05
CA GLU A 148 13.04 10.12 -1.35
C GLU A 148 11.55 10.09 -1.70
N TYR A 149 10.85 9.02 -1.33
CA TYR A 149 9.41 8.93 -1.60
C TYR A 149 8.60 9.93 -0.78
N GLN A 150 8.98 10.23 0.47
CA GLN A 150 8.31 11.26 1.26
C GLN A 150 8.40 12.64 0.59
N LEU A 151 9.56 13.00 0.06
CA LEU A 151 9.72 14.24 -0.69
C LEU A 151 8.83 14.25 -1.95
N PHE A 152 8.85 13.18 -2.71
CA PHE A 152 8.03 13.01 -3.92
C PHE A 152 6.54 13.12 -3.60
N ILE A 153 6.08 12.47 -2.53
CA ILE A 153 4.69 12.48 -2.07
C ILE A 153 4.27 13.90 -1.69
N SER A 154 5.11 14.62 -0.94
CA SER A 154 4.84 16.01 -0.56
C SER A 154 4.64 16.91 -1.78
N GLN A 155 5.45 16.72 -2.81
CA GLN A 155 5.32 17.45 -4.08
C GLN A 155 4.03 17.09 -4.81
N LYS A 156 3.66 15.80 -4.87
CA LYS A 156 2.41 15.35 -5.50
C LYS A 156 1.18 15.89 -4.77
N GLU A 157 1.16 15.85 -3.44
CA GLU A 157 0.04 16.35 -2.64
C GLU A 157 -0.12 17.86 -2.79
N ALA A 158 0.98 18.60 -2.83
CA ALA A 158 0.95 20.03 -3.10
C ALA A 158 0.36 20.33 -4.48
N LEU A 159 0.75 19.58 -5.50
CA LEU A 159 0.24 19.74 -6.86
C LEU A 159 -1.25 19.41 -6.95
N ILE A 160 -1.72 18.35 -6.30
CA ILE A 160 -3.13 17.98 -6.21
C ILE A 160 -3.93 19.10 -5.53
N GLY A 161 -3.40 19.66 -4.44
CA GLY A 161 -4.01 20.78 -3.74
C GLY A 161 -4.18 22.00 -4.64
N VAL A 162 -3.15 22.38 -5.37
CA VAL A 162 -3.20 23.49 -6.33
C VAL A 162 -4.23 23.24 -7.43
N TYR A 163 -4.26 22.02 -7.97
CA TYR A 163 -5.24 21.64 -9.01
C TYR A 163 -6.68 21.79 -8.49
N LYS A 164 -6.95 21.34 -7.27
CA LYS A 164 -8.29 21.44 -6.66
C LYS A 164 -8.69 22.89 -6.39
N GLU A 165 -7.76 23.73 -6.02
CA GLU A 165 -8.02 25.17 -5.82
C GLU A 165 -8.35 25.90 -7.13
N CYS A 166 -7.84 25.41 -8.25
CA CYS A 166 -8.08 25.98 -9.57
C CYS A 166 -9.42 25.56 -10.19
N GLN A 167 -10.10 24.61 -9.60
CA GLN A 167 -11.42 24.18 -10.02
C GLN A 167 -12.52 25.03 -9.36
#